data_6a6c801468253296efbe878a35abb0c3
#
_entry.id   6a6c801468253296efbe878a35abb0c3
#
_cell.length_a   1.000
_cell.length_b   1.000
_cell.length_c   1.000
_cell.angle_alpha   90.00
_cell.angle_beta   90.00
_cell.angle_gamma   90.00
#
_symmetry.space_group_name_H-M   'P 1'
#
loop_
_entity.id
_entity.type
_entity.pdbx_description
1 polymer ?
#
loop_
_entity_poly.entity_id
_entity_poly.type
_entity_poly.pdbx_seq_one_letter_code
_entity_poly.pdbx_strand_id
1 'polypeptide(L)'
;MEIVDLSALPKTYLDNKSPAAFLALLEEKDKDCLNTIAELQRIHKNISIVKENIVQTQNIILEQILLIHEPMTPLCYTPIEKGTTGKSIIKMIARHVYKLFTQNQFSGKNVGWVVDKTDFFSENYMRSLAFYSTYDDSTNLPKSTSYIRAEGVYMTVAFKGTYYQRAGEIRIM
;
A
#
# COMPACT_ATOMS: atom_id res chain seq x y z
N MET A 1 23.47 -18.18 -3.40
CA MET A 1 22.64 -19.41 -3.45
C MET A 1 23.27 -20.35 -2.45
N GLU A 2 22.81 -20.32 -1.20
CA GLU A 2 23.24 -21.28 -0.19
C GLU A 2 22.70 -22.66 -0.61
N ILE A 3 23.62 -23.56 -0.89
CA ILE A 3 23.31 -24.98 -1.02
C ILE A 3 22.77 -25.40 0.34
N VAL A 4 21.54 -25.91 0.36
CA VAL A 4 20.92 -26.45 1.58
C VAL A 4 21.93 -27.41 2.20
N ASP A 5 22.50 -27.01 3.33
CA ASP A 5 23.45 -27.84 4.06
C ASP A 5 22.67 -29.01 4.66
N LEU A 6 22.77 -30.15 4.01
CA LEU A 6 22.17 -31.40 4.48
C LEU A 6 22.78 -31.90 5.80
N SER A 7 23.88 -31.28 6.29
CA SER A 7 24.45 -31.59 7.61
C SER A 7 23.58 -31.07 8.77
N ALA A 8 22.63 -30.18 8.50
CA ALA A 8 21.67 -29.66 9.47
C ALA A 8 20.38 -30.49 9.54
N LEU A 9 20.38 -31.74 9.06
CA LEU A 9 19.25 -32.64 9.26
C LEU A 9 18.93 -32.76 10.75
N PRO A 10 17.67 -32.54 11.16
CA PRO A 10 17.27 -32.65 12.55
C PRO A 10 17.71 -34.00 13.14
N LYS A 11 18.23 -33.98 14.37
CA LYS A 11 18.64 -35.22 15.09
C LYS A 11 17.54 -36.26 15.11
N THR A 12 16.29 -35.85 15.10
CA THR A 12 15.09 -36.69 14.99
C THR A 12 15.08 -37.61 13.76
N TYR A 13 15.67 -37.21 12.64
CA TYR A 13 15.82 -38.08 11.47
C TYR A 13 16.90 -39.14 11.67
N LEU A 14 18.02 -38.76 12.30
CA LEU A 14 19.13 -39.67 12.56
C LEU A 14 18.74 -40.79 13.54
N ASP A 15 17.81 -40.49 14.45
CA ASP A 15 17.35 -41.44 15.46
C ASP A 15 16.24 -42.37 14.91
N ASN A 16 15.47 -41.96 13.92
CA ASN A 16 14.27 -42.69 13.47
C ASN A 16 14.27 -43.17 12.00
N LYS A 17 15.36 -43.16 11.32
CA LYS A 17 15.68 -43.63 9.91
C LYS A 17 14.48 -44.21 9.11
N SER A 18 13.26 -43.74 9.29
CA SER A 18 12.10 -44.21 8.57
C SER A 18 11.86 -43.38 7.31
N PRO A 19 11.53 -43.98 6.18
CA PRO A 19 11.20 -43.26 4.95
C PRO A 19 10.06 -42.26 5.13
N ALA A 20 9.12 -42.57 6.03
CA ALA A 20 7.99 -41.68 6.35
C ALA A 20 8.46 -40.39 7.07
N ALA A 21 9.39 -40.51 8.04
CA ALA A 21 9.95 -39.36 8.72
C ALA A 21 10.75 -38.44 7.77
N PHE A 22 11.44 -39.06 6.79
CA PHE A 22 12.17 -38.31 5.78
C PHE A 22 11.23 -37.55 4.81
N LEU A 23 10.18 -38.20 4.37
CA LEU A 23 9.13 -37.57 3.56
C LEU A 23 8.50 -36.39 4.28
N ALA A 24 8.12 -36.55 5.54
CA ALA A 24 7.54 -35.45 6.32
C ALA A 24 8.51 -34.26 6.46
N LEU A 25 9.82 -34.52 6.63
CA LEU A 25 10.83 -33.45 6.66
C LEU A 25 10.96 -32.75 5.31
N LEU A 26 10.93 -33.50 4.19
CA LEU A 26 10.99 -32.91 2.86
C LEU A 26 9.74 -32.07 2.57
N GLU A 27 8.56 -32.50 2.96
CA GLU A 27 7.32 -31.75 2.82
C GLU A 27 7.35 -30.45 3.64
N GLU A 28 7.90 -30.50 4.86
CA GLU A 28 8.10 -29.29 5.69
C GLU A 28 9.06 -28.30 5.00
N LYS A 29 10.19 -28.80 4.48
CA LYS A 29 11.17 -27.96 3.78
C LYS A 29 10.66 -27.40 2.47
N ASP A 30 9.90 -28.18 1.72
CA ASP A 30 9.22 -27.70 0.51
C ASP A 30 8.25 -26.56 0.82
N LYS A 31 7.46 -26.71 1.88
CA LYS A 31 6.57 -25.64 2.36
C LYS A 31 7.32 -24.38 2.77
N ASP A 32 8.46 -24.52 3.47
CA ASP A 32 9.32 -23.39 3.85
C ASP A 32 9.86 -22.67 2.60
N CYS A 33 10.31 -23.43 1.60
CA CYS A 33 10.78 -22.91 0.33
C CYS A 33 9.66 -22.16 -0.41
N LEU A 34 8.46 -22.72 -0.51
CA LEU A 34 7.32 -22.07 -1.14
C LEU A 34 6.94 -20.77 -0.44
N ASN A 35 6.95 -20.74 0.89
CA ASN A 35 6.71 -19.53 1.67
C ASN A 35 7.77 -18.45 1.38
N THR A 36 9.04 -18.84 1.32
CA THR A 36 10.15 -17.93 1.00
C THR A 36 10.03 -17.37 -0.41
N ILE A 37 9.68 -18.22 -1.39
CA ILE A 37 9.45 -17.81 -2.78
C ILE A 37 8.31 -16.77 -2.84
N ALA A 38 7.20 -17.04 -2.16
CA ALA A 38 6.06 -16.12 -2.13
C ALA A 38 6.43 -14.76 -1.51
N GLU A 39 7.23 -14.75 -0.45
CA GLU A 39 7.72 -13.52 0.16
C GLU A 39 8.66 -12.74 -0.76
N LEU A 40 9.61 -13.41 -1.42
CA LEU A 40 10.52 -12.78 -2.37
C LEU A 40 9.78 -12.22 -3.59
N GLN A 41 8.77 -12.92 -4.09
CA GLN A 41 7.90 -12.41 -5.17
C GLN A 41 7.17 -11.15 -4.75
N ARG A 42 6.66 -11.10 -3.51
CA ARG A 42 6.02 -9.91 -2.95
C ARG A 42 6.98 -8.73 -2.85
N ILE A 43 8.20 -8.96 -2.36
CA ILE A 43 9.25 -7.93 -2.26
C ILE A 43 9.59 -7.41 -3.66
N HIS A 44 9.81 -8.30 -4.61
CA HIS A 44 10.11 -7.95 -6.01
C HIS A 44 9.00 -7.09 -6.63
N LYS A 45 7.73 -7.46 -6.43
CA LYS A 45 6.58 -6.67 -6.87
C LYS A 45 6.60 -5.25 -6.29
N ASN A 46 6.83 -5.12 -4.99
CA ASN A 46 6.90 -3.81 -4.32
C ASN A 46 8.05 -2.94 -4.88
N ILE A 47 9.21 -3.52 -5.13
CA ILE A 47 10.35 -2.82 -5.76
C ILE A 47 9.97 -2.33 -7.17
N SER A 48 9.30 -3.15 -7.96
CA SER A 48 8.84 -2.79 -9.30
C SER A 48 7.87 -1.61 -9.26
N ILE A 49 6.90 -1.62 -8.35
CA ILE A 49 5.95 -0.52 -8.16
C ILE A 49 6.67 0.78 -7.77
N VAL A 50 7.61 0.72 -6.83
CA VAL A 50 8.40 1.90 -6.42
C VAL A 50 9.20 2.44 -7.60
N LYS A 51 9.83 1.57 -8.38
CA LYS A 51 10.58 1.95 -9.59
C LYS A 51 9.67 2.65 -10.61
N GLU A 52 8.50 2.10 -10.89
CA GLU A 52 7.51 2.71 -11.78
C GLU A 52 7.06 4.09 -11.29
N ASN A 53 6.78 4.22 -9.99
CA ASN A 53 6.40 5.50 -9.39
C ASN A 53 7.51 6.55 -9.55
N ILE A 54 8.78 6.18 -9.37
CA ILE A 54 9.92 7.08 -9.57
C ILE A 54 9.97 7.55 -11.03
N VAL A 55 9.85 6.63 -11.98
CA VAL A 55 9.87 6.96 -13.42
C VAL A 55 8.70 7.88 -13.80
N GLN A 56 7.50 7.57 -13.30
CA GLN A 56 6.33 8.43 -13.52
C GLN A 56 6.54 9.83 -12.94
N THR A 57 7.12 9.92 -11.73
CA THR A 57 7.37 11.22 -11.07
C THR A 57 8.34 12.09 -11.84
N GLN A 58 9.32 11.51 -12.53
CA GLN A 58 10.28 12.26 -13.36
C GLN A 58 9.62 12.95 -14.57
N ASN A 59 8.49 12.43 -15.04
CA ASN A 59 7.77 12.93 -16.21
C ASN A 59 6.57 13.82 -15.84
N ILE A 60 6.37 14.11 -14.56
CA ILE A 60 5.26 14.95 -14.11
C ILE A 60 5.53 16.41 -14.47
N ILE A 61 4.59 17.03 -15.17
CA ILE A 61 4.58 18.46 -15.41
C ILE A 61 4.04 19.13 -14.14
N LEU A 62 4.88 19.97 -13.51
CA LEU A 62 4.51 20.67 -12.29
C LEU A 62 3.65 21.89 -12.59
N GLU A 63 2.75 22.22 -11.64
CA GLU A 63 1.95 23.45 -11.65
C GLU A 63 1.03 23.62 -12.88
N GLN A 64 0.79 22.53 -13.61
CA GLN A 64 -0.15 22.51 -14.71
C GLN A 64 -1.40 21.72 -14.32
N ILE A 65 -2.56 22.30 -14.61
CA ILE A 65 -3.85 21.61 -14.44
C ILE A 65 -4.02 20.64 -15.62
N LEU A 66 -4.21 19.38 -15.30
CA LEU A 66 -4.48 18.32 -16.26
C LEU A 66 -5.88 17.75 -16.01
N LEU A 67 -6.60 17.50 -17.06
CA LEU A 67 -7.83 16.70 -17.01
C LEU A 67 -7.49 15.28 -17.41
N ILE A 68 -7.64 14.34 -16.48
CA ILE A 68 -7.36 12.94 -16.71
C ILE A 68 -8.62 12.11 -16.53
N HIS A 69 -8.80 11.12 -17.40
CA HIS A 69 -9.86 10.13 -17.24
C HIS A 69 -9.35 9.02 -16.33
N GLU A 70 -9.98 8.90 -15.16
CA GLU A 70 -9.63 7.86 -14.19
C GLU A 70 -10.69 6.76 -14.21
N PRO A 71 -10.30 5.49 -14.24
CA PRO A 71 -11.22 4.38 -14.14
C PRO A 71 -11.81 4.27 -12.75
N MET A 72 -12.91 3.53 -12.65
CA MET A 72 -13.47 3.13 -11.35
C MET A 72 -12.40 2.41 -10.53
N THR A 73 -12.10 2.94 -9.35
CA THR A 73 -10.99 2.44 -8.53
C THR A 73 -11.45 2.21 -7.09
N PRO A 74 -11.32 0.98 -6.57
CA PRO A 74 -11.57 0.72 -5.16
C PRO A 74 -10.46 1.31 -4.29
N LEU A 75 -10.87 1.94 -3.19
CA LEU A 75 -9.98 2.60 -2.26
C LEU A 75 -10.13 2.00 -0.86
N CYS A 76 -9.03 1.76 -0.19
CA CYS A 76 -9.02 1.56 1.25
C CYS A 76 -9.20 2.93 1.92
N TYR A 77 -10.25 3.06 2.70
CA TYR A 77 -10.62 4.33 3.33
C TYR A 77 -10.53 4.20 4.85
N THR A 78 -9.86 5.14 5.50
CA THR A 78 -9.76 5.23 6.96
C THR A 78 -10.20 6.61 7.41
N PRO A 79 -11.38 6.74 8.04
CA PRO A 79 -11.89 8.02 8.49
C PRO A 79 -11.00 8.63 9.57
N ILE A 80 -10.92 9.96 9.59
CA ILE A 80 -10.23 10.75 10.61
C ILE A 80 -11.29 11.35 11.53
N GLU A 81 -11.19 11.09 12.82
CA GLU A 81 -12.08 11.67 13.81
C GLU A 81 -11.85 13.18 13.94
N LYS A 82 -12.95 13.94 14.14
CA LYS A 82 -12.87 15.39 14.33
C LYS A 82 -12.00 15.69 15.56
N GLY A 83 -11.08 16.64 15.41
CA GLY A 83 -10.17 17.05 16.49
C GLY A 83 -8.90 16.20 16.60
N THR A 84 -8.71 15.21 15.73
CA THR A 84 -7.44 14.47 15.67
C THR A 84 -6.32 15.37 15.21
N THR A 85 -5.22 15.43 15.93
CA THR A 85 -4.08 16.32 15.63
C THR A 85 -2.74 15.60 15.66
N GLY A 86 -1.78 16.15 14.92
CA GLY A 86 -0.34 15.90 15.04
C GLY A 86 0.04 14.42 15.18
N LYS A 87 0.54 14.02 16.35
CA LYS A 87 1.04 12.67 16.62
C LYS A 87 -0.02 11.57 16.42
N SER A 88 -1.30 11.88 16.67
CA SER A 88 -2.40 10.92 16.49
C SER A 88 -2.64 10.62 15.00
N ILE A 89 -2.54 11.64 14.15
CA ILE A 89 -2.62 11.48 12.69
C ILE A 89 -1.51 10.55 12.18
N ILE A 90 -0.27 10.77 12.60
CA ILE A 90 0.87 9.92 12.21
C ILE A 90 0.62 8.46 12.61
N LYS A 91 0.11 8.23 13.83
CA LYS A 91 -0.25 6.86 14.27
C LYS A 91 -1.37 6.24 13.43
N MET A 92 -2.35 7.03 13.02
CA MET A 92 -3.44 6.56 12.17
C MET A 92 -2.93 6.19 10.77
N ILE A 93 -2.07 7.01 10.16
CA ILE A 93 -1.41 6.68 8.88
C ILE A 93 -0.63 5.38 9.00
N ALA A 94 0.20 5.26 10.04
CA ALA A 94 0.99 4.05 10.27
C ALA A 94 0.11 2.80 10.40
N ARG A 95 -1.02 2.89 11.13
CA ARG A 95 -1.99 1.80 11.25
C ARG A 95 -2.67 1.46 9.92
N HIS A 96 -3.03 2.49 9.14
CA HIS A 96 -3.62 2.31 7.82
C HIS A 96 -2.68 1.54 6.89
N VAL A 97 -1.43 1.98 6.79
CA VAL A 97 -0.39 1.33 5.98
C VAL A 97 -0.10 -0.09 6.49
N TYR A 98 0.06 -0.25 7.81
CA TYR A 98 0.32 -1.55 8.43
C TYR A 98 -0.80 -2.56 8.14
N LYS A 99 -2.06 -2.12 8.23
CA LYS A 99 -3.22 -2.97 7.89
C LYS A 99 -3.15 -3.46 6.45
N LEU A 100 -2.87 -2.58 5.49
CA LEU A 100 -2.73 -2.97 4.09
C LEU A 100 -1.56 -3.93 3.87
N PHE A 101 -0.47 -3.69 4.57
CA PHE A 101 0.73 -4.53 4.47
C PHE A 101 0.47 -5.95 4.98
N THR A 102 -0.18 -6.08 6.15
CA THR A 102 -0.50 -7.38 6.75
C THR A 102 -1.55 -8.16 5.97
N GLN A 103 -2.40 -7.48 5.22
CA GLN A 103 -3.42 -8.08 4.36
C GLN A 103 -2.93 -8.35 2.94
N ASN A 104 -1.65 -8.13 2.63
CA ASN A 104 -1.08 -8.21 1.27
C ASN A 104 -1.81 -7.34 0.24
N GLN A 105 -2.39 -6.24 0.68
CA GLN A 105 -3.21 -5.33 -0.15
C GLN A 105 -2.52 -3.99 -0.42
N PHE A 106 -1.28 -3.83 0.03
CA PHE A 106 -0.53 -2.61 -0.19
C PHE A 106 -0.05 -2.50 -1.63
N SER A 107 -0.56 -1.52 -2.35
CA SER A 107 -0.22 -1.29 -3.76
C SER A 107 1.12 -0.57 -3.97
N GLY A 108 1.85 -0.25 -2.91
CA GLY A 108 3.08 0.55 -3.00
C GLY A 108 2.85 2.03 -3.35
N LYS A 109 1.60 2.44 -3.57
CA LYS A 109 1.24 3.83 -3.84
C LYS A 109 1.11 4.63 -2.55
N ASN A 110 1.31 5.93 -2.66
CA ASN A 110 1.24 6.83 -1.52
C ASN A 110 -0.15 6.86 -0.89
N VAL A 111 -0.18 7.14 0.42
CA VAL A 111 -1.41 7.44 1.13
C VAL A 111 -1.90 8.82 0.71
N GLY A 112 -3.13 8.90 0.25
CA GLY A 112 -3.81 10.15 -0.07
C GLY A 112 -4.70 10.62 1.08
N TRP A 113 -5.15 11.88 0.97
CA TRP A 113 -6.05 12.53 1.90
C TRP A 113 -7.35 12.89 1.18
N VAL A 114 -8.46 12.78 1.89
CA VAL A 114 -9.76 13.23 1.40
C VAL A 114 -10.17 14.45 2.22
N VAL A 115 -10.48 15.52 1.54
CA VAL A 115 -11.01 16.77 2.13
C VAL A 115 -12.47 16.89 1.73
N ASP A 116 -13.32 17.34 2.66
CA ASP A 116 -14.73 17.61 2.35
C ASP A 116 -14.87 18.72 1.32
N LYS A 117 -15.89 18.61 0.46
CA LYS A 117 -16.16 19.63 -0.55
C LYS A 117 -16.34 21.04 0.06
N THR A 118 -17.03 21.13 1.18
CA THR A 118 -17.28 22.41 1.86
C THR A 118 -15.98 22.99 2.43
N ASP A 119 -15.16 22.14 3.07
CA ASP A 119 -13.85 22.56 3.60
C ASP A 119 -12.90 22.96 2.46
N PHE A 120 -12.97 22.24 1.32
CA PHE A 120 -12.18 22.56 0.13
C PHE A 120 -12.52 23.95 -0.43
N PHE A 121 -13.81 24.26 -0.64
CA PHE A 121 -14.24 25.57 -1.15
C PHE A 121 -14.09 26.70 -0.12
N SER A 122 -13.99 26.37 1.16
CA SER A 122 -13.70 27.33 2.22
C SER A 122 -12.19 27.53 2.46
N GLU A 123 -11.36 27.01 1.56
CA GLU A 123 -9.89 27.01 1.66
C GLU A 123 -9.34 26.37 2.95
N ASN A 124 -10.12 25.48 3.59
CA ASN A 124 -9.72 24.76 4.79
C ASN A 124 -9.13 23.40 4.48
N TYR A 125 -8.09 23.37 3.67
CA TYR A 125 -7.47 22.15 3.16
C TYR A 125 -6.81 21.27 4.23
N MET A 126 -6.58 21.82 5.41
CA MET A 126 -5.98 21.09 6.54
C MET A 126 -6.97 20.16 7.23
N ARG A 127 -8.26 20.33 6.97
CA ARG A 127 -9.31 19.51 7.54
C ARG A 127 -9.61 18.30 6.70
N SER A 128 -8.82 17.26 6.87
CA SER A 128 -9.02 16.01 6.15
C SER A 128 -10.09 15.14 6.80
N LEU A 129 -10.92 14.50 5.97
CA LEU A 129 -11.95 13.55 6.40
C LEU A 129 -11.40 12.15 6.62
N ALA A 130 -10.43 11.75 5.80
CA ALA A 130 -9.90 10.40 5.79
C ALA A 130 -8.55 10.30 5.10
N PHE A 131 -7.89 9.17 5.36
CA PHE A 131 -6.82 8.65 4.51
C PHE A 131 -7.39 7.66 3.51
N TYR A 132 -6.75 7.58 2.34
CA TYR A 132 -7.04 6.53 1.38
C TYR A 132 -5.78 5.97 0.75
N SER A 133 -5.86 4.73 0.31
CA SER A 133 -4.88 4.09 -0.56
C SER A 133 -5.61 3.24 -1.59
N THR A 134 -5.00 3.04 -2.74
CA THR A 134 -5.52 2.10 -3.74
C THR A 134 -5.21 0.68 -3.32
N TYR A 135 -6.11 -0.25 -3.61
CA TYR A 135 -5.84 -1.68 -3.45
C TYR A 135 -4.97 -2.19 -4.58
N ASP A 136 -4.15 -3.19 -4.25
CA ASP A 136 -3.37 -3.91 -5.27
C ASP A 136 -4.23 -4.92 -6.04
N ASP A 137 -5.18 -5.55 -5.35
CA ASP A 137 -6.12 -6.52 -5.92
C ASP A 137 -7.56 -6.12 -5.60
N SER A 138 -8.36 -5.91 -6.64
CA SER A 138 -9.78 -5.56 -6.52
C SER A 138 -10.68 -6.73 -6.13
N THR A 139 -10.18 -7.98 -6.16
CA THR A 139 -10.98 -9.18 -5.95
C THR A 139 -11.24 -9.49 -4.47
N ASN A 140 -10.40 -9.00 -3.56
CA ASN A 140 -10.46 -9.30 -2.12
C ASN A 140 -10.75 -8.07 -1.25
N LEU A 141 -11.63 -7.19 -1.68
CA LEU A 141 -11.96 -5.98 -0.93
C LEU A 141 -12.70 -6.30 0.39
N PRO A 142 -12.19 -5.83 1.53
CA PRO A 142 -12.93 -5.93 2.79
C PRO A 142 -14.20 -5.08 2.71
N LYS A 143 -15.35 -5.69 2.81
CA LYS A 143 -16.67 -5.02 2.69
C LYS A 143 -16.87 -3.81 3.61
N SER A 144 -16.13 -3.71 4.71
CA SER A 144 -16.36 -2.68 5.76
C SER A 144 -15.51 -1.41 5.62
N THR A 145 -14.53 -1.35 4.71
CA THR A 145 -13.60 -0.21 4.63
C THR A 145 -13.29 0.22 3.19
N SER A 146 -14.05 -0.28 2.22
CA SER A 146 -13.84 0.04 0.82
C SER A 146 -14.75 1.21 0.39
N TYR A 147 -14.14 2.20 -0.20
CA TYR A 147 -14.80 3.27 -0.92
C TYR A 147 -14.47 3.09 -2.40
N ILE A 148 -15.40 3.41 -3.28
CA ILE A 148 -15.16 3.33 -4.72
C ILE A 148 -15.05 4.75 -5.25
N ARG A 149 -13.88 5.10 -5.79
CA ARG A 149 -13.74 6.29 -6.62
C ARG A 149 -14.45 6.00 -7.95
N ALA A 150 -15.44 6.79 -8.28
CA ALA A 150 -16.19 6.62 -9.51
C ALA A 150 -15.29 6.81 -10.75
N GLU A 151 -15.62 6.16 -11.84
CA GLU A 151 -15.05 6.48 -13.14
C GLU A 151 -15.45 7.89 -13.55
N GLY A 152 -14.53 8.65 -14.14
CA GLY A 152 -14.81 10.01 -14.58
C GLY A 152 -13.58 10.82 -14.93
N VAL A 153 -13.83 12.06 -15.32
CA VAL A 153 -12.77 13.04 -15.57
C VAL A 153 -12.45 13.79 -14.29
N TYR A 154 -11.18 13.75 -13.93
CA TYR A 154 -10.64 14.39 -12.73
C TYR A 154 -9.65 15.49 -13.10
N MET A 155 -9.78 16.62 -12.43
CA MET A 155 -8.79 17.68 -12.49
C MET A 155 -7.64 17.32 -11.55
N THR A 156 -6.43 17.31 -12.06
CA THR A 156 -5.22 17.01 -11.29
C THR A 156 -4.18 18.10 -11.47
N VAL A 157 -3.42 18.34 -10.42
CA VAL A 157 -2.27 19.24 -10.46
C VAL A 157 -1.18 18.67 -9.56
N ALA A 158 0.05 18.71 -10.05
CA ALA A 158 1.21 18.26 -9.31
C ALA A 158 2.05 19.45 -8.83
N PHE A 159 2.40 19.43 -7.56
CA PHE A 159 3.27 20.44 -6.95
C PHE A 159 4.53 19.81 -6.37
N LYS A 160 5.62 20.55 -6.37
CA LYS A 160 6.83 20.19 -5.65
C LYS A 160 6.74 20.71 -4.22
N GLY A 161 6.92 19.82 -3.23
CA GLY A 161 6.92 20.18 -1.81
C GLY A 161 6.06 19.25 -0.98
N THR A 162 5.83 19.63 0.27
CA THR A 162 4.94 18.90 1.17
C THR A 162 3.51 19.43 1.09
N TYR A 163 2.53 18.58 1.38
CA TYR A 163 1.11 18.96 1.45
C TYR A 163 0.89 20.22 2.33
N TYR A 164 1.54 20.27 3.47
CA TYR A 164 1.38 21.40 4.42
C TYR A 164 1.92 22.73 3.90
N GLN A 165 2.94 22.69 3.06
CA GLN A 165 3.51 23.90 2.44
C GLN A 165 2.64 24.46 1.33
N ARG A 166 1.86 23.60 0.65
CA ARG A 166 1.12 23.94 -0.55
C ARG A 166 -0.39 24.00 -0.38
N ALA A 167 -0.93 23.50 0.74
CA ALA A 167 -2.37 23.51 0.98
C ALA A 167 -2.99 24.91 0.91
N GLY A 168 -2.24 25.97 1.27
CA GLY A 168 -2.68 27.36 1.15
C GLY A 168 -2.52 27.96 -0.27
N GLU A 169 -1.84 27.28 -1.18
CA GLU A 169 -1.62 27.76 -2.55
C GLU A 169 -2.61 27.18 -3.58
N ILE A 170 -3.38 26.17 -3.16
CA ILE A 170 -4.43 25.57 -3.98
C ILE A 170 -5.61 26.54 -4.01
N ARG A 171 -5.51 27.57 -4.84
CA ARG A 171 -6.65 28.43 -5.16
C ARG A 171 -7.31 27.92 -6.43
N ILE A 172 -8.63 27.73 -6.37
CA ILE A 172 -9.40 27.49 -7.59
C ILE A 172 -9.47 28.85 -8.30
N MET A 173 -8.78 28.96 -9.44
CA MET A 173 -8.94 30.06 -10.38
C MET A 173 -10.24 29.93 -11.12
#